data_cc82586a65d16b92ff50d8da798688f1
#
_entry.id   cc82586a65d16b92ff50d8da798688f1
#
_cell.length_a   1.000
_cell.length_b   1.000
_cell.length_c   1.000
_cell.angle_alpha   90.00
_cell.angle_beta   90.00
_cell.angle_gamma   90.00
#
_symmetry.space_group_name_H-M   'P 1'
#
loop_
_entity.id
_entity.type
_entity.pdbx_description
1 polymer ?
#
loop_
_entity_poly.entity_id
_entity_poly.type
_entity_poly.pdbx_seq_one_letter_code
_entity_poly.pdbx_strand_id
1 'polypeptide(L)'
;LSLVGCLIADRTQNYKGTIKTGLVVMAIGYIILSVPILATSQNTTWLLTLTCVALFLIAFGNGLFKGNLQAIVGQMYDNFEAEAAKQGPEALKIAKDKRDSGFQIFYVFINVGGLIAPFIAPVLRQWWLGVNGLSYNAQLPALCHEYINNAANMAPEALANLQQLMTAAGGA
;
A
#
# COMPACT_ATOMS: atom_id res chain seq x y z
N LEU A 1 -12.64 8.50 -3.51
CA LEU A 1 -12.86 7.14 -2.95
C LEU A 1 -13.03 7.17 -1.42
N SER A 2 -12.28 7.99 -0.70
CA SER A 2 -12.42 8.11 0.77
C SER A 2 -13.82 8.59 1.19
N LEU A 3 -14.40 9.56 0.48
CA LEU A 3 -15.77 10.04 0.73
C LEU A 3 -16.81 8.92 0.60
N VAL A 4 -16.65 8.05 -0.38
CA VAL A 4 -17.55 6.89 -0.57
C VAL A 4 -17.46 5.94 0.63
N GLY A 5 -16.24 5.69 1.11
CA GLY A 5 -16.00 4.88 2.30
C GLY A 5 -16.67 5.45 3.56
N CYS A 6 -16.56 6.76 3.78
CA CYS A 6 -17.23 7.42 4.90
C CYS A 6 -18.76 7.33 4.78
N LEU A 7 -19.33 7.63 3.60
CA LEU A 7 -20.78 7.54 3.36
C LEU A 7 -21.34 6.13 3.62
N ILE A 8 -20.61 5.09 3.20
CA ILE A 8 -21.01 3.69 3.45
C ILE A 8 -20.98 3.40 4.96
N ALA A 9 -19.92 3.82 5.65
CA ALA A 9 -19.79 3.59 7.08
C ALA A 9 -20.84 4.36 7.89
N ASP A 10 -21.13 5.60 7.54
CA ASP A 10 -22.15 6.44 8.20
C ASP A 10 -23.55 5.85 8.00
N ARG A 11 -23.82 5.32 6.81
CA ARG A 11 -25.12 4.73 6.50
C ARG A 11 -25.33 3.38 7.17
N THR A 12 -24.29 2.60 7.35
CA THR A 12 -24.33 1.29 8.00
C THR A 12 -24.06 1.35 9.49
N GLN A 13 -23.56 2.47 10.00
CA GLN A 13 -23.10 2.67 11.41
C GLN A 13 -22.11 1.61 11.87
N ASN A 14 -21.44 0.93 10.92
CA ASN A 14 -20.51 -0.15 11.18
C ASN A 14 -19.10 0.15 10.67
N TYR A 15 -18.43 1.12 11.33
CA TYR A 15 -17.09 1.56 10.97
C TYR A 15 -16.06 0.43 11.03
N LYS A 16 -16.15 -0.45 12.05
CA LYS A 16 -15.24 -1.62 12.17
C LYS A 16 -15.41 -2.60 11.02
N GLY A 17 -16.64 -2.85 10.59
CA GLY A 17 -16.94 -3.70 9.44
C GLY A 17 -16.39 -3.11 8.15
N THR A 18 -16.60 -1.82 7.92
CA THR A 18 -16.12 -1.12 6.73
C THR A 18 -14.58 -1.11 6.64
N ILE A 19 -13.88 -0.93 7.77
CA ILE A 19 -12.41 -1.02 7.83
C ILE A 19 -11.94 -2.44 7.47
N LYS A 20 -12.55 -3.48 8.06
CA LYS A 20 -12.19 -4.87 7.75
C LYS A 20 -12.39 -5.18 6.27
N THR A 21 -13.52 -4.77 5.70
CA THR A 21 -13.80 -4.93 4.27
C THR A 21 -12.76 -4.18 3.42
N GLY A 22 -12.40 -2.96 3.79
CA GLY A 22 -11.36 -2.19 3.12
C GLY A 22 -10.01 -2.89 3.11
N LEU A 23 -9.60 -3.49 4.24
CA LEU A 23 -8.35 -4.25 4.35
C LEU A 23 -8.38 -5.52 3.48
N VAL A 24 -9.50 -6.25 3.45
CA VAL A 24 -9.65 -7.45 2.61
C VAL A 24 -9.58 -7.08 1.13
N VAL A 25 -10.25 -6.02 0.71
CA VAL A 25 -10.22 -5.54 -0.68
C VAL A 25 -8.80 -5.10 -1.08
N MET A 26 -8.08 -4.40 -0.20
CA MET A 26 -6.67 -4.06 -0.42
C MET A 26 -5.80 -5.30 -0.55
N ALA A 27 -5.97 -6.29 0.33
CA ALA A 27 -5.21 -7.53 0.29
C ALA A 27 -5.40 -8.28 -1.03
N ILE A 28 -6.64 -8.37 -1.53
CA ILE A 28 -6.94 -8.96 -2.85
C ILE A 28 -6.21 -8.19 -3.96
N GLY A 29 -6.25 -6.86 -3.95
CA GLY A 29 -5.52 -6.04 -4.93
C GLY A 29 -4.02 -6.29 -4.91
N TYR A 30 -3.40 -6.39 -3.74
CA TYR A 30 -1.99 -6.72 -3.61
C TYR A 30 -1.65 -8.15 -4.06
N ILE A 31 -2.52 -9.13 -3.78
CA ILE A 31 -2.35 -10.51 -4.26
C ILE A 31 -2.35 -10.54 -5.79
N ILE A 32 -3.28 -9.83 -6.43
CA ILE A 32 -3.33 -9.73 -7.90
C ILE A 32 -2.04 -9.12 -8.45
N LEU A 33 -1.51 -8.06 -7.84
CA LEU A 33 -0.25 -7.45 -8.26
C LEU A 33 0.98 -8.33 -8.00
N SER A 34 0.92 -9.23 -7.03
CA SER A 34 2.04 -10.09 -6.68
C SER A 34 2.24 -11.26 -7.63
N VAL A 35 1.28 -11.55 -8.52
CA VAL A 35 1.39 -12.63 -9.50
C VAL A 35 2.43 -12.25 -10.56
N PRO A 36 3.57 -12.98 -10.65
CA PRO A 36 4.61 -12.69 -11.63
C PRO A 36 4.17 -13.17 -13.02
N ILE A 37 3.63 -12.26 -13.82
CA ILE A 37 3.27 -12.54 -15.21
C ILE A 37 4.25 -11.80 -16.11
N LEU A 38 4.93 -12.54 -16.98
CA LEU A 38 5.83 -11.94 -17.98
C LEU A 38 5.02 -11.18 -19.02
N ALA A 39 5.35 -9.89 -19.19
CA ALA A 39 4.72 -9.06 -20.20
C ALA A 39 5.28 -9.40 -21.58
N THR A 40 4.43 -9.87 -22.49
CA THR A 40 4.72 -10.08 -23.89
C THR A 40 3.84 -9.17 -24.75
N SER A 41 4.23 -8.92 -26.00
CA SER A 41 3.45 -8.08 -26.91
C SER A 41 2.00 -8.58 -27.11
N GLN A 42 1.76 -9.87 -26.93
CA GLN A 42 0.44 -10.48 -27.09
C GLN A 42 -0.45 -10.34 -25.86
N ASN A 43 0.12 -10.22 -24.64
CA ASN A 43 -0.65 -10.15 -23.40
C ASN A 43 -0.61 -8.78 -22.71
N THR A 44 0.01 -7.77 -23.31
CA THR A 44 0.17 -6.43 -22.72
C THR A 44 -1.16 -5.81 -22.34
N THR A 45 -2.17 -5.90 -23.20
CA THR A 45 -3.50 -5.31 -22.95
C THR A 45 -4.17 -5.99 -21.75
N TRP A 46 -4.09 -7.32 -21.65
CA TRP A 46 -4.62 -8.08 -20.52
C TRP A 46 -3.91 -7.71 -19.21
N LEU A 47 -2.58 -7.64 -19.22
CA LEU A 47 -1.78 -7.26 -18.06
C LEU A 47 -2.07 -5.83 -17.60
N LEU A 48 -2.19 -4.89 -18.54
CA LEU A 48 -2.55 -3.51 -18.23
C LEU A 48 -3.92 -3.44 -17.55
N THR A 49 -4.90 -4.16 -18.08
CA THR A 49 -6.24 -4.24 -17.49
C THR A 49 -6.20 -4.83 -16.08
N LEU A 50 -5.48 -5.93 -15.89
CA LEU A 50 -5.33 -6.59 -14.58
C LEU A 50 -4.66 -5.66 -13.57
N THR A 51 -3.61 -4.95 -13.98
CA THR A 51 -2.91 -3.97 -13.15
C THR A 51 -3.82 -2.80 -12.76
N CYS A 52 -4.59 -2.27 -13.72
CA CYS A 52 -5.55 -1.20 -13.44
C CYS A 52 -6.62 -1.65 -12.45
N VAL A 53 -7.16 -2.85 -12.60
CA VAL A 53 -8.14 -3.42 -11.67
C VAL A 53 -7.54 -3.59 -10.28
N ALA A 54 -6.33 -4.12 -10.17
CA ALA A 54 -5.64 -4.29 -8.90
C ALA A 54 -5.37 -2.95 -8.20
N LEU A 55 -4.88 -1.95 -8.93
CA LEU A 55 -4.67 -0.60 -8.41
C LEU A 55 -5.98 0.06 -7.97
N PHE A 56 -7.06 -0.15 -8.72
CA PHE A 56 -8.38 0.35 -8.34
C PHE A 56 -8.87 -0.30 -7.04
N LEU A 57 -8.72 -1.62 -6.88
CA LEU A 57 -9.06 -2.33 -5.64
C LEU A 57 -8.25 -1.81 -4.45
N ILE A 58 -6.95 -1.60 -4.62
CA ILE A 58 -6.09 -1.03 -3.57
C ILE A 58 -6.54 0.38 -3.20
N ALA A 59 -6.79 1.23 -4.19
CA ALA A 59 -7.24 2.61 -3.97
C ALA A 59 -8.62 2.68 -3.31
N PHE A 60 -9.53 1.80 -3.70
CA PHE A 60 -10.87 1.70 -3.12
C PHE A 60 -10.81 1.19 -1.67
N GLY A 61 -10.07 0.11 -1.42
CA GLY A 61 -9.88 -0.44 -0.08
C GLY A 61 -9.19 0.57 0.86
N ASN A 62 -8.19 1.29 0.39
CA ASN A 62 -7.53 2.38 1.13
C ASN A 62 -8.53 3.51 1.44
N GLY A 63 -9.44 3.84 0.51
CA GLY A 63 -10.50 4.81 0.74
C GLY A 63 -11.47 4.39 1.86
N LEU A 64 -11.85 3.10 1.89
CA LEU A 64 -12.68 2.52 2.95
C LEU A 64 -11.97 2.52 4.31
N PHE A 65 -10.69 2.22 4.33
CA PHE A 65 -9.88 2.14 5.55
C PHE A 65 -9.56 3.52 6.13
N LYS A 66 -8.93 4.40 5.33
CA LYS A 66 -8.32 5.65 5.82
C LYS A 66 -9.32 6.63 6.41
N GLY A 67 -10.49 6.81 5.78
CA GLY A 67 -11.51 7.73 6.27
C GLY A 67 -12.16 7.24 7.57
N ASN A 68 -12.45 5.94 7.64
CA ASN A 68 -13.14 5.37 8.78
C ASN A 68 -12.25 5.14 10.01
N LEU A 69 -10.92 5.06 9.82
CA LEU A 69 -9.98 4.97 10.92
C LEU A 69 -10.01 6.23 11.80
N GLN A 70 -10.07 7.41 11.20
CA GLN A 70 -10.21 8.67 11.92
C GLN A 70 -11.55 8.77 12.66
N ALA A 71 -12.64 8.30 12.05
CA ALA A 71 -13.95 8.26 12.68
C ALA A 71 -13.97 7.38 13.94
N ILE A 72 -13.31 6.21 13.92
CA ILE A 72 -13.19 5.35 15.11
C ILE A 72 -12.40 6.04 16.21
N VAL A 73 -11.29 6.71 15.88
CA VAL A 73 -10.54 7.48 16.89
C VAL A 73 -11.43 8.53 17.54
N GLY A 74 -12.26 9.25 16.76
CA GLY A 74 -13.25 10.18 17.28
C GLY A 74 -14.24 9.49 18.24
N GLN A 75 -14.86 8.39 17.82
CA GLN A 75 -15.84 7.65 18.62
C GLN A 75 -15.29 7.12 19.95
N MET A 76 -14.00 6.81 20.03
CA MET A 76 -13.38 6.38 21.29
C MET A 76 -13.49 7.46 22.38
N TYR A 77 -13.51 8.73 21.99
CA TYR A 77 -13.60 9.86 22.92
C TYR A 77 -15.03 10.37 23.13
N ASP A 78 -16.00 10.00 22.27
CA ASP A 78 -17.38 10.51 22.36
C ASP A 78 -18.05 10.17 23.69
N ASN A 79 -17.93 8.95 24.17
CA ASN A 79 -18.46 8.52 25.48
C ASN A 79 -17.77 9.25 26.63
N PHE A 80 -16.45 9.43 26.54
CA PHE A 80 -15.66 10.14 27.54
C PHE A 80 -16.05 11.62 27.62
N GLU A 81 -16.28 12.29 26.48
CA GLU A 81 -16.78 13.65 26.45
C GLU A 81 -18.20 13.77 26.98
N ALA A 82 -19.08 12.80 26.66
CA ALA A 82 -20.45 12.78 27.15
C ALA A 82 -20.54 12.63 28.69
N GLU A 83 -19.65 11.83 29.28
CA GLU A 83 -19.55 11.72 30.73
C GLU A 83 -18.95 12.97 31.37
N ALA A 84 -17.92 13.54 30.79
CA ALA A 84 -17.28 14.76 31.26
C ALA A 84 -18.23 15.96 31.19
N ALA A 85 -19.12 16.02 30.21
CA ALA A 85 -20.14 17.06 30.08
C ALA A 85 -21.13 17.06 31.26
N LYS A 86 -21.38 15.92 31.89
CA LYS A 86 -22.23 15.78 33.10
C LYS A 86 -21.53 16.29 34.34
N GLN A 87 -20.19 16.30 34.35
CA GLN A 87 -19.39 16.73 35.51
C GLN A 87 -19.09 18.23 35.52
N GLY A 88 -19.32 18.94 34.41
CA GLY A 88 -19.18 20.38 34.32
C GLY A 88 -18.24 20.87 33.19
N PRO A 89 -18.16 22.18 32.99
CA PRO A 89 -17.47 22.78 31.86
C PRO A 89 -15.95 22.56 31.89
N GLU A 90 -15.33 22.49 33.05
CA GLU A 90 -13.89 22.22 33.19
C GLU A 90 -13.56 20.76 32.80
N ALA A 91 -14.34 19.77 33.25
CA ALA A 91 -14.18 18.40 32.92
C ALA A 91 -14.33 18.16 31.40
N LEU A 92 -15.32 18.84 30.79
CA LEU A 92 -15.51 18.78 29.34
C LEU A 92 -14.33 19.37 28.56
N LYS A 93 -13.72 20.45 29.04
CA LYS A 93 -12.53 21.05 28.43
C LYS A 93 -11.36 20.07 28.44
N ILE A 94 -11.10 19.44 29.60
CA ILE A 94 -10.05 18.42 29.73
C ILE A 94 -10.31 17.23 28.80
N ALA A 95 -11.55 16.80 28.65
CA ALA A 95 -11.90 15.70 27.75
C ALA A 95 -11.62 16.05 26.28
N LYS A 96 -11.95 17.26 25.83
CA LYS A 96 -11.63 17.77 24.49
C LYS A 96 -10.13 17.88 24.25
N ASP A 97 -9.38 18.41 25.21
CA ASP A 97 -7.91 18.49 25.12
C ASP A 97 -7.26 17.11 24.98
N LYS A 98 -7.80 16.10 25.68
CA LYS A 98 -7.37 14.69 25.55
C LYS A 98 -7.71 14.12 24.17
N ARG A 99 -8.88 14.42 23.61
CA ARG A 99 -9.24 14.04 22.23
C ARG A 99 -8.27 14.62 21.22
N ASP A 100 -8.00 15.92 21.32
CA ASP A 100 -7.07 16.61 20.43
C ASP A 100 -5.66 16.02 20.52
N SER A 101 -5.19 15.72 21.73
CA SER A 101 -3.93 15.03 21.97
C SER A 101 -3.91 13.64 21.34
N GLY A 102 -5.02 12.89 21.43
CA GLY A 102 -5.17 11.58 20.79
C GLY A 102 -5.05 11.64 19.27
N PHE A 103 -5.66 12.63 18.63
CA PHE A 103 -5.50 12.87 17.19
C PHE A 103 -4.07 13.27 16.82
N GLN A 104 -3.42 14.13 17.62
CA GLN A 104 -2.02 14.50 17.39
C GLN A 104 -1.09 13.28 17.44
N ILE A 105 -1.24 12.42 18.45
CA ILE A 105 -0.47 11.17 18.54
C ILE A 105 -0.72 10.27 17.33
N PHE A 106 -1.97 10.13 16.90
CA PHE A 106 -2.33 9.36 15.72
C PHE A 106 -1.62 9.88 14.45
N TYR A 107 -1.58 11.21 14.24
CA TYR A 107 -0.86 11.81 13.13
C TYR A 107 0.66 11.62 13.21
N VAL A 108 1.24 11.69 14.41
CA VAL A 108 2.66 11.41 14.62
C VAL A 108 3.00 9.98 14.19
N PHE A 109 2.18 8.99 14.59
CA PHE A 109 2.40 7.59 14.20
C PHE A 109 2.27 7.37 12.69
N ILE A 110 1.33 8.05 12.01
CA ILE A 110 1.24 8.01 10.54
C ILE A 110 2.52 8.54 9.90
N ASN A 111 3.05 9.66 10.37
CA ASN A 111 4.27 10.25 9.83
C ASN A 111 5.51 9.39 10.12
N VAL A 112 5.61 8.81 11.30
CA VAL A 112 6.66 7.85 11.65
C VAL A 112 6.61 6.63 10.73
N GLY A 113 5.42 6.07 10.48
CA GLY A 113 5.25 4.98 9.52
C GLY A 113 5.69 5.37 8.10
N GLY A 114 5.30 6.57 7.65
CA GLY A 114 5.72 7.11 6.36
C GLY A 114 7.22 7.36 6.24
N LEU A 115 7.88 7.69 7.34
CA LEU A 115 9.34 7.84 7.39
C LEU A 115 10.05 6.47 7.35
N ILE A 116 9.58 5.50 8.12
CA ILE A 116 10.25 4.21 8.29
C ILE A 116 10.08 3.30 7.07
N ALA A 117 8.90 3.30 6.43
CA ALA A 117 8.58 2.39 5.33
C ALA A 117 9.55 2.47 4.13
N PRO A 118 9.99 3.65 3.65
CA PRO A 118 10.95 3.76 2.55
C PRO A 118 12.33 3.17 2.87
N PHE A 119 12.71 3.08 4.14
CA PHE A 119 13.97 2.44 4.55
C PHE A 119 13.82 0.93 4.69
N ILE A 120 12.71 0.46 5.25
CA ILE A 120 12.48 -0.98 5.47
C ILE A 120 12.25 -1.71 4.14
N ALA A 121 11.50 -1.15 3.19
CA ALA A 121 11.16 -1.83 1.96
C ALA A 121 12.38 -2.24 1.09
N PRO A 122 13.39 -1.37 0.85
CA PRO A 122 14.61 -1.76 0.15
C PRO A 122 15.43 -2.82 0.91
N VAL A 123 15.51 -2.72 2.24
CA VAL A 123 16.24 -3.68 3.06
C VAL A 123 15.61 -5.07 2.98
N LEU A 124 14.28 -5.16 3.10
CA LEU A 124 13.55 -6.43 2.95
C LEU A 124 13.73 -7.02 1.55
N ARG A 125 13.70 -6.19 0.51
CA ARG A 125 13.94 -6.65 -0.86
C ARG A 125 15.35 -7.20 -1.03
N GLN A 126 16.37 -6.48 -0.57
CA GLN A 126 17.76 -6.93 -0.65
C GLN A 126 18.00 -8.22 0.15
N TRP A 127 17.43 -8.28 1.35
CA TRP A 127 17.49 -9.49 2.17
C TRP A 127 16.85 -10.69 1.47
N TRP A 128 15.64 -10.52 0.90
CA TRP A 128 14.94 -11.58 0.18
C TRP A 128 15.72 -12.06 -1.05
N LEU A 129 16.26 -11.14 -1.83
CA LEU A 129 17.10 -11.48 -2.99
C LEU A 129 18.37 -12.21 -2.55
N GLY A 130 19.04 -11.73 -1.49
CA GLY A 130 20.25 -12.37 -0.96
C GLY A 130 20.01 -13.79 -0.46
N VAL A 131 18.88 -14.07 0.20
CA VAL A 131 18.51 -15.43 0.61
C VAL A 131 18.32 -16.37 -0.59
N ASN A 132 17.86 -15.84 -1.72
CA ASN A 132 17.70 -16.60 -2.96
C ASN A 132 18.97 -16.59 -3.86
N GLY A 133 20.10 -16.08 -3.38
CA GLY A 133 21.35 -16.02 -4.15
C GLY A 133 21.32 -14.98 -5.28
N LEU A 134 20.36 -14.06 -5.25
CA LEU A 134 20.19 -13.03 -6.27
C LEU A 134 20.64 -11.65 -5.77
N SER A 135 21.12 -10.80 -6.67
CA SER A 135 21.40 -9.40 -6.40
C SER A 135 20.49 -8.47 -7.20
N TYR A 136 20.13 -7.33 -6.60
CA TYR A 136 19.28 -6.35 -7.28
C TYR A 136 20.07 -5.53 -8.29
N ASN A 137 19.57 -5.47 -9.52
CA ASN A 137 20.03 -4.55 -10.54
C ASN A 137 18.85 -3.80 -11.17
N ALA A 138 18.90 -2.46 -11.17
CA ALA A 138 17.79 -1.63 -11.63
C ALA A 138 17.58 -1.68 -13.16
N GLN A 139 18.61 -2.02 -13.93
CA GLN A 139 18.57 -2.08 -15.40
C GLN A 139 18.06 -3.43 -15.91
N LEU A 140 18.23 -4.48 -15.12
CA LEU A 140 17.93 -5.85 -15.53
C LEU A 140 16.46 -6.06 -15.96
N PRO A 141 15.43 -5.54 -15.23
CA PRO A 141 14.04 -5.73 -15.63
C PRO A 141 13.71 -5.12 -17.00
N ALA A 142 14.27 -3.94 -17.32
CA ALA A 142 14.05 -3.29 -18.60
C ALA A 142 14.68 -4.06 -19.76
N LEU A 143 15.93 -4.50 -19.59
CA LEU A 143 16.66 -5.27 -20.59
C LEU A 143 16.04 -6.66 -20.80
N CYS A 144 15.60 -7.33 -19.75
CA CYS A 144 14.88 -8.61 -19.87
C CYS A 144 13.55 -8.44 -20.60
N HIS A 145 12.82 -7.37 -20.33
CA HIS A 145 11.56 -7.07 -21.02
C HIS A 145 11.78 -6.79 -22.52
N GLU A 146 12.83 -6.05 -22.87
CA GLU A 146 13.22 -5.81 -24.25
C GLU A 146 13.61 -7.11 -24.96
N TYR A 147 14.40 -7.96 -24.31
CA TYR A 147 14.77 -9.26 -24.83
C TYR A 147 13.56 -10.17 -25.11
N ILE A 148 12.61 -10.26 -24.17
CA ILE A 148 11.42 -11.10 -24.35
C ILE A 148 10.55 -10.64 -25.50
N ASN A 149 10.44 -9.31 -25.71
CA ASN A 149 9.55 -8.76 -26.73
C ASN A 149 10.22 -8.59 -28.11
N ASN A 150 11.53 -8.44 -28.17
CA ASN A 150 12.22 -8.01 -29.40
C ASN A 150 13.64 -8.57 -29.54
N ALA A 151 13.86 -9.82 -29.12
CA ALA A 151 15.19 -10.45 -29.12
C ALA A 151 15.90 -10.41 -30.48
N ALA A 152 15.16 -10.54 -31.59
CA ALA A 152 15.71 -10.56 -32.94
C ALA A 152 16.28 -9.20 -33.40
N ASN A 153 15.82 -8.09 -32.84
CA ASN A 153 16.22 -6.73 -33.19
C ASN A 153 17.07 -6.05 -32.12
N MET A 154 17.40 -6.77 -31.05
CA MET A 154 18.21 -6.23 -29.96
C MET A 154 19.66 -6.06 -30.41
N ALA A 155 20.28 -4.92 -30.10
CA ALA A 155 21.67 -4.66 -30.46
C ALA A 155 22.59 -5.69 -29.76
N PRO A 156 23.65 -6.19 -30.45
CA PRO A 156 24.58 -7.18 -29.86
C PRO A 156 25.20 -6.72 -28.54
N GLU A 157 25.47 -5.43 -28.42
CA GLU A 157 26.01 -4.84 -27.18
C GLU A 157 25.00 -4.90 -26.03
N ALA A 158 23.71 -4.73 -26.30
CA ALA A 158 22.64 -4.83 -25.30
C ALA A 158 22.44 -6.28 -24.85
N LEU A 159 22.59 -7.26 -25.75
CA LEU A 159 22.57 -8.68 -25.41
C LEU A 159 23.76 -9.08 -24.52
N ALA A 160 24.96 -8.62 -24.86
CA ALA A 160 26.15 -8.88 -24.06
C ALA A 160 26.01 -8.26 -22.65
N ASN A 161 25.51 -7.04 -22.56
CA ASN A 161 25.22 -6.36 -21.28
C ASN A 161 24.18 -7.12 -20.47
N LEU A 162 23.09 -7.59 -21.10
CA LEU A 162 22.06 -8.40 -20.44
C LEU A 162 22.65 -9.67 -19.83
N GLN A 163 23.46 -10.42 -20.59
CA GLN A 163 24.13 -11.64 -20.11
C GLN A 163 25.06 -11.35 -18.92
N GLN A 164 25.86 -10.30 -19.02
CA GLN A 164 26.76 -9.88 -17.95
C GLN A 164 25.98 -9.51 -16.68
N LEU A 165 24.89 -8.75 -16.80
CA LEU A 165 24.07 -8.35 -15.67
C LEU A 165 23.28 -9.52 -15.07
N MET A 166 22.81 -10.47 -15.87
CA MET A 166 22.16 -11.68 -15.38
C MET A 166 23.13 -12.54 -14.58
N THR A 167 24.32 -12.77 -15.10
CA THR A 167 25.37 -13.54 -14.38
C THR A 167 25.75 -12.85 -13.07
N ALA A 168 25.93 -11.53 -13.08
CA ALA A 168 26.25 -10.75 -11.89
C ALA A 168 25.09 -10.73 -10.87
N ALA A 169 23.84 -10.86 -11.31
CA ALA A 169 22.67 -10.93 -10.46
C ALA A 169 22.40 -12.34 -9.88
N GLY A 170 23.20 -13.35 -10.26
CA GLY A 170 23.02 -14.73 -9.82
C GLY A 170 22.08 -15.54 -10.72
N GLY A 171 21.73 -15.02 -11.90
CA GLY A 171 21.01 -15.76 -12.95
C GLY A 171 21.95 -16.69 -13.73
N ALA A 172 21.48 -17.89 -14.03
CA ALA A 172 22.19 -18.84 -14.91
C ALA A 172 21.85 -18.58 -16.38
#